data_ccd0a70aa2bbd47d18f9b1b49499f35b
#
_entry.id   ccd0a70aa2bbd47d18f9b1b49499f35b
#
_cell.length_a   1.000
_cell.length_b   1.000
_cell.length_c   1.000
_cell.angle_alpha   90.00
_cell.angle_beta   90.00
_cell.angle_gamma   90.00
#
_symmetry.space_group_name_H-M   'P 1'
#
loop_
_entity.id
_entity.type
_entity.pdbx_description
1 polymer ?
#
loop_
_entity_poly.entity_id
_entity_poly.type
_entity_poly.pdbx_seq_one_letter_code
_entity_poly.pdbx_strand_id
1 'polypeptide(L)'
;MNILGINGNVFDNSSVNESSVSLLKDGKLIACIAEERLTRKKMDGSFPNEAIKEVLKIANLKIEDIDHVSITALHPTETNKKYLKSAISTFFDTGVFLRKKIKNFGWYY
;
A
#
# COMPACT_ATOMS: atom_id res chain seq x y z
N MET A 1 3.13 -12.32 11.92
CA MET A 1 3.22 -11.93 10.49
C MET A 1 2.44 -10.64 10.27
N ASN A 2 3.07 -9.66 9.68
CA ASN A 2 2.50 -8.34 9.44
C ASN A 2 2.19 -8.18 7.95
N ILE A 3 0.94 -7.91 7.62
CA ILE A 3 0.44 -7.79 6.25
C ILE A 3 -0.14 -6.39 6.03
N LEU A 4 0.35 -5.70 5.01
CA LEU A 4 -0.17 -4.41 4.60
C LEU A 4 -1.07 -4.60 3.37
N GLY A 5 -2.34 -4.27 3.50
CA GLY A 5 -3.29 -4.25 2.40
C GLY A 5 -3.43 -2.84 1.83
N ILE A 6 -3.27 -2.69 0.53
CA ILE A 6 -3.38 -1.41 -0.16
C ILE A 6 -4.46 -1.49 -1.21
N ASN A 7 -5.43 -0.59 -1.11
CA ASN A 7 -6.39 -0.31 -2.16
C ASN A 7 -6.16 1.12 -2.65
N GLY A 8 -5.87 1.30 -3.92
CA GLY A 8 -5.61 2.64 -4.42
C GLY A 8 -5.12 2.67 -5.85
N ASN A 9 -4.88 3.87 -6.30
CA ASN A 9 -4.37 4.16 -7.62
C ASN A 9 -2.87 3.81 -7.67
N VAL A 10 -2.59 2.58 -8.00
CA VAL A 10 -1.21 2.10 -8.18
C VAL A 10 -0.76 2.29 -9.62
N PHE A 11 -1.70 2.66 -10.50
CA PHE A 11 -1.47 2.85 -11.93
C PHE A 11 -2.04 4.19 -12.39
N ASP A 12 -1.35 4.86 -13.28
CA ASP A 12 -1.91 5.99 -14.01
C ASP A 12 -3.16 5.52 -14.77
N ASN A 13 -4.27 6.19 -14.59
CA ASN A 13 -5.59 5.89 -15.21
C ASN A 13 -6.42 4.80 -14.52
N SER A 14 -6.10 4.34 -13.33
CA SER A 14 -7.06 3.51 -12.62
C SER A 14 -8.18 4.38 -12.07
N SER A 15 -9.41 3.97 -12.31
CA SER A 15 -10.62 4.63 -11.84
C SER A 15 -10.92 4.35 -10.35
N VAL A 16 -9.90 4.29 -9.52
CA VAL A 16 -10.08 4.13 -8.08
C VAL A 16 -10.48 5.48 -7.51
N ASN A 17 -11.71 5.57 -7.06
CA ASN A 17 -12.25 6.79 -6.49
C ASN A 17 -11.77 7.07 -5.07
N GLU A 18 -11.37 6.02 -4.36
CA GLU A 18 -10.89 6.13 -2.98
C GLU A 18 -9.76 5.16 -2.75
N SER A 19 -8.71 5.62 -2.10
CA SER A 19 -7.63 4.75 -1.67
C SER A 19 -7.67 4.54 -0.15
N SER A 20 -7.24 3.38 0.27
CA SER A 20 -7.22 2.99 1.68
C SER A 20 -6.13 1.99 1.97
N VAL A 21 -5.76 1.90 3.22
CA VAL A 21 -4.76 0.97 3.71
C VAL A 21 -5.29 0.22 4.92
N SER A 22 -5.03 -1.05 4.97
CA SER A 22 -5.29 -1.90 6.12
C SER A 22 -4.00 -2.56 6.60
N LEU A 23 -3.89 -2.77 7.90
CA LEU A 23 -2.76 -3.47 8.49
C LEU A 23 -3.27 -4.61 9.37
N LEU A 24 -2.82 -5.82 9.04
CA LEU A 24 -3.04 -7.01 9.84
C LEU A 24 -1.76 -7.41 10.54
N LYS A 25 -1.87 -7.73 11.82
CA LYS A 25 -0.78 -8.27 12.63
C LYS A 25 -1.24 -9.57 13.27
N ASP A 26 -0.56 -10.66 12.96
CA ASP A 26 -0.88 -12.00 13.48
C ASP A 26 -2.36 -12.38 13.31
N GLY A 27 -2.92 -12.09 12.15
CA GLY A 27 -4.31 -12.38 11.80
C GLY A 27 -5.34 -11.39 12.35
N LYS A 28 -4.93 -10.35 13.07
CA LYS A 28 -5.84 -9.32 13.60
C LYS A 28 -5.72 -8.04 12.79
N LEU A 29 -6.86 -7.44 12.47
CA LEU A 29 -6.92 -6.11 11.88
C LEU A 29 -6.56 -5.07 12.95
N ILE A 30 -5.44 -4.39 12.76
CA ILE A 30 -4.95 -3.34 13.68
C ILE A 30 -5.52 -1.97 13.31
N ALA A 31 -5.50 -1.64 12.02
CA ALA A 31 -6.00 -0.36 11.53
C ALA A 31 -6.44 -0.48 10.07
N CYS A 32 -7.41 0.35 9.70
CA CYS A 32 -7.84 0.54 8.31
C CYS A 32 -8.20 2.01 8.14
N ILE A 33 -7.53 2.70 7.22
CA ILE A 33 -7.66 4.15 7.05
C ILE A 33 -7.77 4.49 5.57
N ALA A 34 -8.75 5.32 5.22
CA ALA A 34 -8.84 5.92 3.90
C ALA A 34 -7.92 7.14 3.79
N GLU A 35 -7.24 7.29 2.65
CA GLU A 35 -6.32 8.39 2.40
C GLU A 35 -7.00 9.75 2.53
N GLU A 36 -8.26 9.88 2.10
CA GLU A 36 -9.02 11.12 2.20
C GLU A 36 -9.18 11.64 3.63
N ARG A 37 -9.13 10.76 4.63
CA ARG A 37 -9.22 11.15 6.05
C ARG A 37 -8.00 11.96 6.49
N LEU A 38 -6.88 11.76 5.83
CA LEU A 38 -5.61 12.39 6.16
C LEU A 38 -5.29 13.55 5.21
N THR A 39 -5.52 13.37 3.92
CA THR A 39 -5.27 14.42 2.91
C THR A 39 -6.38 15.47 2.88
N ARG A 40 -7.57 15.17 3.39
CA ARG A 40 -8.75 16.02 3.37
C ARG A 40 -9.27 16.33 1.96
N LYS A 41 -8.82 15.57 0.98
CA LYS A 41 -9.36 15.60 -0.38
C LYS A 41 -10.45 14.55 -0.50
N LYS A 42 -11.68 14.97 -0.74
CA LYS A 42 -12.80 14.06 -0.91
C LYS A 42 -12.54 13.10 -2.08
N MET A 43 -12.79 11.81 -1.87
CA MET A 43 -12.59 10.74 -2.86
C MET A 43 -11.13 10.71 -3.39
N ASP A 44 -10.17 10.87 -2.52
CA ASP A 44 -8.76 10.81 -2.90
C ASP A 44 -8.38 9.39 -3.30
N GLY A 45 -8.20 9.17 -4.59
CA GLY A 45 -7.79 7.90 -5.18
C GLY A 45 -6.28 7.78 -5.41
N SER A 46 -5.49 8.76 -4.99
CA SER A 46 -4.03 8.73 -5.13
C SER A 46 -3.41 7.56 -4.35
N PHE A 47 -2.14 7.26 -4.61
CA PHE A 47 -1.43 6.25 -3.83
C PHE A 47 -1.42 6.65 -2.34
N PRO A 48 -1.86 5.75 -1.42
CA PRO A 48 -2.18 6.12 -0.05
C PRO A 48 -0.96 6.28 0.86
N ASN A 49 -0.09 7.21 0.56
CA ASN A 49 1.15 7.46 1.31
C ASN A 49 0.90 7.81 2.77
N GLU A 50 -0.05 8.72 3.03
CA GLU A 50 -0.32 9.17 4.39
C GLU A 50 -1.02 8.08 5.21
N ALA A 51 -1.93 7.33 4.59
CA ALA A 51 -2.60 6.21 5.24
C ALA A 51 -1.60 5.10 5.63
N ILE A 52 -0.62 4.80 4.78
CA ILE A 52 0.45 3.84 5.11
C ILE A 52 1.23 4.30 6.34
N LYS A 53 1.66 5.55 6.37
CA LYS A 53 2.38 6.11 7.51
C LYS A 53 1.57 6.02 8.80
N GLU A 54 0.29 6.33 8.72
CA GLU A 54 -0.58 6.35 9.90
C GLU A 54 -0.86 4.95 10.44
N VAL A 55 -1.15 3.96 9.60
CA VAL A 55 -1.36 2.59 10.08
C VAL A 55 -0.10 1.99 10.70
N LEU A 56 1.06 2.29 10.16
CA LEU A 56 2.33 1.87 10.74
C LEU A 56 2.56 2.53 12.10
N LYS A 57 2.27 3.80 12.22
CA LYS A 57 2.36 4.55 13.49
C LYS A 57 1.42 3.97 14.55
N ILE A 58 0.17 3.70 14.20
CA ILE A 58 -0.82 3.10 15.12
C ILE A 58 -0.34 1.73 15.61
N ALA A 59 0.23 0.92 14.73
CA ALA A 59 0.74 -0.40 15.07
C ALA A 59 2.11 -0.37 15.76
N ASN A 60 2.74 0.79 15.86
CA ASN A 60 4.13 0.95 16.33
C ASN A 60 5.10 0.05 15.55
N LEU A 61 4.92 -0.02 14.24
CA LEU A 61 5.75 -0.77 13.31
C LEU A 61 6.48 0.16 12.36
N LYS A 62 7.61 -0.31 11.88
CA LYS A 62 8.32 0.28 10.74
C LYS A 62 7.96 -0.47 9.47
N ILE A 63 8.19 0.15 8.33
CA ILE A 63 7.93 -0.50 7.05
C ILE A 63 8.76 -1.78 6.85
N GLU A 64 9.95 -1.85 7.45
CA GLU A 64 10.80 -3.04 7.43
C GLU A 64 10.19 -4.23 8.19
N ASP A 65 9.24 -3.97 9.06
CA ASP A 65 8.54 -4.99 9.84
C ASP A 65 7.41 -5.65 9.06
N ILE A 66 7.09 -5.14 7.85
CA ILE A 66 6.04 -5.70 6.99
C ILE A 66 6.58 -6.91 6.25
N ASP A 67 5.90 -8.03 6.43
CA ASP A 67 6.28 -9.31 5.80
C ASP A 67 5.68 -9.45 4.40
N HIS A 68 4.43 -9.00 4.22
CA HIS A 68 3.70 -9.09 2.95
C HIS A 68 2.95 -7.82 2.64
N VAL A 69 2.86 -7.49 1.35
CA VAL A 69 2.00 -6.44 0.84
C VAL A 69 0.99 -7.05 -0.13
N SER A 70 -0.28 -6.81 0.14
CA SER A 70 -1.40 -7.18 -0.74
C SER A 70 -1.96 -5.94 -1.38
N ILE A 71 -2.14 -5.97 -2.69
CA ILE A 71 -2.68 -4.83 -3.44
C ILE A 71 -3.90 -5.28 -4.21
N THR A 72 -4.99 -4.53 -4.07
CA THR A 72 -6.16 -4.70 -4.92
C THR A 72 -5.94 -3.94 -6.22
N ALA A 73 -5.88 -4.66 -7.32
CA ALA A 73 -5.77 -4.07 -8.66
C ALA A 73 -6.62 -4.85 -9.64
N LEU A 74 -7.22 -4.14 -10.59
CA LEU A 74 -7.84 -4.74 -11.74
C LEU A 74 -6.72 -5.31 -12.63
N HIS A 75 -6.86 -6.55 -13.03
CA HIS A 75 -6.01 -7.34 -13.94
C HIS A 75 -4.58 -6.82 -14.22
N PRO A 76 -3.56 -7.54 -13.80
CA PRO A 76 -2.17 -7.17 -14.10
C PRO A 76 -1.88 -7.41 -15.58
N THR A 77 -1.95 -6.37 -16.38
CA THR A 77 -1.28 -6.36 -17.69
C THR A 77 0.23 -6.22 -17.44
N GLU A 78 1.05 -6.62 -18.40
CA GLU A 78 2.51 -6.45 -18.26
C GLU A 78 2.89 -4.98 -18.06
N THR A 79 2.15 -4.06 -18.66
CA THR A 79 2.32 -2.62 -18.47
C THR A 79 2.03 -2.24 -17.01
N ASN A 80 0.94 -2.75 -16.44
CA ASN A 80 0.56 -2.46 -15.06
C ASN A 80 1.57 -3.00 -14.04
N LYS A 81 2.15 -4.16 -14.29
CA LYS A 81 3.24 -4.71 -13.46
C LYS A 81 4.46 -3.80 -13.42
N LYS A 82 4.80 -3.19 -14.55
CA LYS A 82 5.90 -2.23 -14.64
C LYS A 82 5.63 -0.97 -13.83
N TYR A 83 4.43 -0.40 -13.95
CA TYR A 83 4.03 0.77 -13.19
C TYR A 83 3.93 0.49 -11.69
N LEU A 84 3.42 -0.67 -11.31
CA LEU A 84 3.38 -1.09 -9.93
C LEU A 84 4.77 -1.17 -9.32
N LYS A 85 5.71 -1.81 -10.00
CA LYS A 85 7.10 -1.86 -9.55
C LYS A 85 7.69 -0.47 -9.40
N SER A 86 7.39 0.44 -10.32
CA SER A 86 7.85 1.82 -10.27
C SER A 86 7.22 2.60 -9.12
N ALA A 87 5.90 2.52 -8.95
CA ALA A 87 5.20 3.22 -7.88
C ALA A 87 5.66 2.75 -6.49
N ILE A 88 5.80 1.44 -6.32
CA ILE A 88 6.31 0.85 -5.08
C ILE A 88 7.79 1.20 -4.88
N SER A 89 8.59 1.14 -5.93
CA SER A 89 10.00 1.57 -5.87
C SER A 89 10.11 3.02 -5.44
N THR A 90 9.31 3.91 -6.03
CA THR A 90 9.30 5.34 -5.67
C THR A 90 8.88 5.56 -4.22
N PHE A 91 7.86 4.85 -3.75
CA PHE A 91 7.44 4.92 -2.35
C PHE A 91 8.53 4.44 -1.40
N PHE A 92 9.22 3.36 -1.77
CA PHE A 92 10.25 2.76 -0.96
C PHE A 92 11.63 3.40 -1.16
N ASP A 93 11.92 4.01 -2.31
CA ASP A 93 13.16 4.75 -2.56
C ASP A 93 13.21 6.07 -1.78
N THR A 94 12.07 6.68 -1.51
CA THR A 94 11.99 7.82 -0.57
C THR A 94 12.18 7.41 0.88
N GLY A 95 12.05 6.12 1.18
CA GLY A 95 12.21 5.52 2.51
C GLY A 95 13.41 4.58 2.68
N VAL A 96 14.33 4.58 1.76
CA VAL A 96 15.71 4.00 1.84
C VAL A 96 15.87 2.49 2.02
N PHE A 97 14.90 1.65 2.37
CA PHE A 97 15.30 0.35 2.93
C PHE A 97 14.65 -0.93 2.39
N LEU A 98 13.74 -0.91 1.44
CA LEU A 98 12.88 -2.09 1.25
C LEU A 98 13.15 -2.98 0.05
N ARG A 99 14.09 -2.65 -0.81
CA ARG A 99 14.48 -3.57 -1.91
C ARG A 99 14.98 -4.93 -1.44
N LYS A 100 15.42 -5.03 -0.19
CA LYS A 100 16.06 -6.26 0.30
C LYS A 100 15.18 -7.16 1.17
N LYS A 101 14.02 -6.73 1.63
CA LYS A 101 13.25 -7.47 2.64
C LYS A 101 11.85 -7.94 2.27
N ILE A 102 11.20 -7.39 1.27
CA ILE A 102 9.91 -7.95 0.84
C ILE A 102 10.19 -9.15 -0.06
N LYS A 103 10.28 -10.31 0.54
CA LYS A 103 10.62 -11.55 -0.15
C LYS A 103 9.49 -12.12 -1.01
N ASN A 104 8.25 -11.73 -0.75
CA ASN A 104 7.09 -12.29 -1.44
C ASN A 104 6.10 -11.20 -1.81
N PHE A 105 6.17 -10.74 -3.03
CA PHE A 105 5.15 -9.92 -3.64
C PHE A 105 4.10 -10.86 -4.26
N GLY A 106 2.98 -11.02 -3.60
CA GLY A 106 1.88 -11.87 -4.10
C GLY A 106 0.69 -11.00 -4.53
N TRP A 107 0.15 -11.30 -5.71
CA TRP A 107 -1.16 -10.82 -6.13
C TRP A 107 -2.22 -11.71 -5.50
N TYR A 108 -3.11 -11.13 -4.74
CA TYR A 108 -4.30 -11.83 -4.26
C TYR A 108 -5.52 -11.21 -4.94
N TYR A 109 -6.25 -12.04 -5.65
CA TYR A 109 -7.51 -11.70 -6.30
C TYR A 109 -8.68 -11.98 -5.36
#